data_0698a85bc73d394104c1bb08173cc5e1
#
_entry.id   0698a85bc73d394104c1bb08173cc5e1
#
_cell.length_a   1.000
_cell.length_b   1.000
_cell.length_c   1.000
_cell.angle_alpha   90.00
_cell.angle_beta   90.00
_cell.angle_gamma   90.00
#
_symmetry.space_group_name_H-M   'P 1'
#
loop_
_entity.id
_entity.type
_entity.pdbx_description
1 polymer ?
#
loop_
_entity_poly.entity_id
_entity_poly.type
_entity_poly.pdbx_seq_one_letter_code
_entity_poly.pdbx_strand_id
1 'polypeptide(L)'
;MSDSLLIQDFLKPVPMAVILEDEELNDAQLGSHMQIYTDEFPDLEEAEVVLLAVAEERGTGNGVSESDSPDLIRKHLYNLYYWHPDIRLADVGTILPGASLNDTYAAAKTVIAELIAQKKTVIILGGSHDVTLAQYGAYVHHNQVIEASCIDSFINLGTGTSLRSEN
;
A
#
# COMPACT_ATOMS: atom_id res chain seq x y z
N MET A 1 12.61 -9.64 -19.42
CA MET A 1 11.71 -8.47 -19.51
C MET A 1 10.74 -8.64 -18.39
N SER A 2 10.86 -7.81 -17.41
CA SER A 2 10.34 -8.03 -16.07
C SER A 2 8.84 -7.79 -15.99
N ASP A 3 8.14 -8.64 -15.22
CA ASP A 3 6.71 -8.54 -14.90
C ASP A 3 6.33 -7.23 -14.16
N SER A 4 7.31 -6.35 -13.86
CA SER A 4 7.06 -5.05 -13.22
C SER A 4 6.12 -4.13 -14.02
N LEU A 5 6.05 -4.30 -15.34
CA LEU A 5 5.09 -3.56 -16.18
C LEU A 5 3.64 -3.94 -15.90
N LEU A 6 3.40 -5.18 -15.45
CA LEU A 6 2.05 -5.65 -15.17
C LEU A 6 1.47 -5.03 -13.89
N ILE A 7 2.28 -4.81 -12.86
CA ILE A 7 1.76 -4.21 -11.61
C ILE A 7 1.50 -2.72 -11.76
N GLN A 8 2.24 -2.02 -12.58
CA GLN A 8 2.06 -0.59 -12.84
C GLN A 8 0.67 -0.27 -13.40
N ASP A 9 0.07 -1.18 -14.17
CA ASP A 9 -1.28 -1.00 -14.74
C ASP A 9 -2.38 -0.91 -13.68
N PHE A 10 -2.11 -1.40 -12.47
CA PHE A 10 -3.03 -1.34 -11.32
C PHE A 10 -2.81 -0.13 -10.41
N LEU A 11 -1.84 0.73 -10.73
CA LEU A 11 -1.35 1.76 -9.83
C LEU A 11 -1.54 3.16 -10.43
N LYS A 12 -1.87 4.12 -9.59
CA LYS A 12 -1.78 5.55 -9.89
C LYS A 12 -0.60 6.17 -9.14
N PRO A 13 0.08 7.16 -9.75
CA PRO A 13 1.18 7.87 -9.12
C PRO A 13 0.78 8.56 -7.81
N VAL A 14 1.78 8.83 -6.97
CA VAL A 14 1.63 9.71 -5.82
C VAL A 14 1.46 11.15 -6.32
N PRO A 15 0.41 11.87 -5.89
CA PRO A 15 0.23 13.25 -6.31
C PRO A 15 1.40 14.15 -5.84
N MET A 16 1.91 15.00 -6.73
CA MET A 16 3.00 15.93 -6.38
C MET A 16 2.67 16.82 -5.18
N ALA A 17 1.40 17.18 -4.98
CA ALA A 17 0.94 17.95 -3.81
C ALA A 17 1.13 17.22 -2.46
N VAL A 18 1.36 15.89 -2.49
CA VAL A 18 1.69 15.10 -1.29
C VAL A 18 3.17 15.24 -0.93
N ILE A 19 4.02 15.38 -1.94
CA ILE A 19 5.48 15.47 -1.80
C ILE A 19 5.90 16.91 -1.49
N LEU A 20 5.29 17.88 -2.19
CA LEU A 20 5.60 19.30 -2.10
C LEU A 20 4.42 20.03 -1.42
N GLU A 21 4.37 20.00 -0.09
CA GLU A 21 3.26 20.66 0.62
C GLU A 21 3.44 22.19 0.62
N ASP A 22 4.57 22.70 1.10
CA ASP A 22 4.93 24.13 1.12
C ASP A 22 6.41 24.36 0.75
N GLU A 23 7.27 23.36 0.94
CA GLU A 23 8.70 23.40 0.68
C GLU A 23 9.18 22.06 0.10
N GLU A 24 10.26 22.08 -0.68
CA GLU A 24 10.93 20.87 -1.14
C GLU A 24 11.45 20.05 0.05
N LEU A 25 11.36 18.73 -0.04
CA LEU A 25 11.94 17.84 0.96
C LEU A 25 13.45 18.06 1.05
N ASN A 26 13.95 18.22 2.26
CA ASN A 26 15.38 18.40 2.50
C ASN A 26 16.06 17.04 2.77
N ASP A 27 17.40 17.02 2.71
CA ASP A 27 18.21 15.81 2.87
C ASP A 27 18.06 15.08 4.22
N ALA A 28 17.46 15.70 5.21
CA ALA A 28 17.20 15.05 6.50
C ALA A 28 15.86 14.29 6.52
N GLN A 29 15.03 14.46 5.51
CA GLN A 29 13.68 13.89 5.46
C GLN A 29 13.64 12.57 4.69
N LEU A 30 12.84 11.63 5.17
CA LEU A 30 12.73 10.29 4.61
C LEU A 30 12.34 10.31 3.13
N GLY A 31 11.40 11.16 2.74
CA GLY A 31 10.90 11.23 1.37
C GLY A 31 11.96 11.62 0.33
N SER A 32 13.03 12.37 0.73
CA SER A 32 14.13 12.71 -0.17
C SER A 32 15.04 11.53 -0.50
N HIS A 33 14.97 10.44 0.27
CA HIS A 33 15.75 9.22 0.12
C HIS A 33 14.94 8.04 -0.43
N MET A 34 13.71 8.29 -0.85
CA MET A 34 12.82 7.26 -1.40
C MET A 34 12.69 7.41 -2.91
N GLN A 35 12.56 6.30 -3.61
CA GLN A 35 12.06 6.31 -4.97
C GLN A 35 10.53 6.34 -4.94
N ILE A 36 9.93 7.43 -5.39
CA ILE A 36 8.48 7.65 -5.32
C ILE A 36 7.92 7.62 -6.74
N TYR A 37 6.90 6.81 -6.98
CA TYR A 37 6.18 6.79 -8.25
C TYR A 37 5.42 8.12 -8.43
N THR A 38 5.96 8.98 -9.27
CA THR A 38 5.35 10.24 -9.72
C THR A 38 5.11 10.19 -11.22
N ASP A 39 6.11 10.52 -12.01
CA ASP A 39 6.08 10.45 -13.48
C ASP A 39 6.59 9.10 -13.98
N GLU A 40 7.65 8.57 -13.34
CA GLU A 40 8.25 7.29 -13.67
C GLU A 40 8.06 6.29 -12.54
N PHE A 41 7.82 5.03 -12.91
CA PHE A 41 7.71 3.96 -11.93
C PHE A 41 9.09 3.66 -11.33
N PRO A 42 9.20 3.50 -9.99
CA PRO A 42 10.48 3.29 -9.33
C PRO A 42 11.14 1.97 -9.75
N ASP A 43 12.46 1.97 -9.81
CA ASP A 43 13.23 0.73 -9.91
C ASP A 43 13.21 0.03 -8.55
N LEU A 44 12.58 -1.13 -8.50
CA LEU A 44 12.45 -1.90 -7.28
C LEU A 44 13.62 -2.85 -7.02
N GLU A 45 14.61 -2.94 -7.91
CA GLU A 45 15.69 -3.94 -7.77
C GLU A 45 16.36 -3.82 -6.39
N GLU A 46 16.69 -2.61 -6.00
CA GLU A 46 17.38 -2.35 -4.74
C GLU A 46 16.47 -2.03 -3.55
N ALA A 47 15.18 -1.80 -3.77
CA ALA A 47 14.26 -1.50 -2.68
C ALA A 47 14.01 -2.74 -1.81
N GLU A 48 14.12 -2.60 -0.51
CA GLU A 48 13.84 -3.65 0.48
C GLU A 48 12.42 -3.53 1.03
N VAL A 49 11.98 -2.29 1.24
CA VAL A 49 10.66 -1.95 1.77
C VAL A 49 9.90 -1.15 0.73
N VAL A 50 8.69 -1.58 0.43
CA VAL A 50 7.82 -0.94 -0.57
C VAL A 50 6.53 -0.48 0.09
N LEU A 51 6.24 0.81 -0.05
CA LEU A 51 4.97 1.40 0.34
C LEU A 51 3.97 1.21 -0.80
N LEU A 52 2.79 0.75 -0.47
CA LEU A 52 1.65 0.57 -1.37
C LEU A 52 0.42 1.17 -0.72
N ALA A 53 -0.24 2.12 -1.35
CA ALA A 53 -1.48 2.65 -0.82
C ALA A 53 -2.70 1.94 -1.39
N VAL A 54 -3.72 1.79 -0.56
CA VAL A 54 -5.05 1.32 -0.95
C VAL A 54 -6.07 2.29 -0.38
N ALA A 55 -6.66 3.12 -1.23
CA ALA A 55 -7.60 4.17 -0.81
C ALA A 55 -9.07 3.67 -0.72
N GLU A 56 -9.27 2.36 -0.70
CA GLU A 56 -10.58 1.72 -0.75
C GLU A 56 -11.34 1.80 0.58
N GLU A 57 -12.53 2.41 0.58
CA GLU A 57 -13.36 2.60 1.76
C GLU A 57 -14.76 1.95 1.65
N ARG A 58 -15.11 1.38 0.50
CA ARG A 58 -16.44 0.73 0.32
C ARG A 58 -16.68 -0.41 1.30
N GLY A 59 -15.61 -1.05 1.78
CA GLY A 59 -15.67 -2.10 2.79
C GLY A 59 -16.24 -1.63 4.14
N THR A 60 -16.17 -0.34 4.46
CA THR A 60 -16.78 0.23 5.68
C THR A 60 -18.29 0.31 5.60
N GLY A 61 -18.89 0.21 4.41
CA GLY A 61 -20.33 0.39 4.16
C GLY A 61 -20.79 1.84 4.17
N ASN A 62 -19.89 2.80 4.26
CA ASN A 62 -20.24 4.23 4.30
C ASN A 62 -20.51 4.84 2.92
N GLY A 63 -20.43 4.03 1.85
CA GLY A 63 -20.68 4.46 0.48
C GLY A 63 -19.57 5.31 -0.16
N VAL A 64 -18.49 5.57 0.56
CA VAL A 64 -17.30 6.26 0.04
C VAL A 64 -16.42 5.25 -0.66
N SER A 65 -16.02 5.55 -1.89
CA SER A 65 -15.19 4.64 -2.70
C SER A 65 -13.70 4.86 -2.52
N GLU A 66 -13.28 6.08 -2.26
CA GLU A 66 -11.89 6.46 -2.06
C GLU A 66 -11.73 7.37 -0.85
N SER A 67 -10.57 7.26 -0.22
CA SER A 67 -10.15 8.08 0.92
C SER A 67 -8.84 8.80 0.57
N ASP A 68 -8.64 9.97 1.13
CA ASP A 68 -7.38 10.71 1.10
C ASP A 68 -6.41 10.29 2.23
N SER A 69 -6.83 9.35 3.08
CA SER A 69 -6.04 8.89 4.23
C SER A 69 -4.64 8.39 3.86
N PRO A 70 -4.40 7.65 2.76
CA PRO A 70 -3.05 7.27 2.38
C PRO A 70 -2.15 8.48 2.08
N ASP A 71 -2.69 9.50 1.43
CA ASP A 71 -1.93 10.69 1.07
C ASP A 71 -1.63 11.56 2.30
N LEU A 72 -2.54 11.61 3.26
CA LEU A 72 -2.29 12.24 4.56
C LEU A 72 -1.19 11.50 5.35
N ILE A 73 -1.19 10.17 5.33
CA ILE A 73 -0.14 9.37 5.95
C ILE A 73 1.21 9.65 5.27
N ARG A 74 1.27 9.67 3.94
CA ARG A 74 2.47 9.97 3.16
C ARG A 74 3.07 11.31 3.51
N LYS A 75 2.25 12.37 3.59
CA LYS A 75 2.69 13.72 3.97
C LYS A 75 3.47 13.70 5.28
N HIS A 76 2.97 13.00 6.28
CA HIS A 76 3.66 12.89 7.57
C HIS A 76 4.86 11.95 7.50
N LEU A 77 4.74 10.83 6.82
CA LEU A 77 5.80 9.82 6.70
C LEU A 77 7.03 10.38 5.99
N TYR A 78 6.84 11.09 4.87
CA TYR A 78 7.95 11.63 4.09
C TYR A 78 8.71 12.73 4.85
N ASN A 79 8.06 13.40 5.78
CA ASN A 79 8.67 14.43 6.63
C ASN A 79 9.42 13.86 7.86
N LEU A 80 9.35 12.54 8.11
CA LEU A 80 10.12 11.93 9.19
C LEU A 80 11.61 12.03 8.93
N TYR A 81 12.40 12.11 10.02
CA TYR A 81 13.84 12.12 9.93
C TYR A 81 14.37 10.79 9.37
N TYR A 82 15.22 10.88 8.36
CA TYR A 82 15.91 9.74 7.76
C TYR A 82 17.11 9.34 8.61
N TRP A 83 17.00 8.21 9.31
CA TRP A 83 18.01 7.73 10.27
C TRP A 83 18.55 6.33 9.96
N HIS A 84 18.00 5.66 8.93
CA HIS A 84 18.39 4.32 8.52
C HIS A 84 18.86 4.29 7.06
N PRO A 85 20.13 4.70 6.80
CA PRO A 85 20.66 4.77 5.43
C PRO A 85 20.82 3.40 4.76
N ASP A 86 20.79 2.32 5.54
CA ASP A 86 20.97 0.96 5.04
C ASP A 86 19.67 0.36 4.51
N ILE A 87 18.50 0.97 4.79
CA ILE A 87 17.19 0.48 4.32
C ILE A 87 16.73 1.34 3.14
N ARG A 88 16.55 0.70 1.98
CA ARG A 88 16.07 1.38 0.78
C ARG A 88 14.56 1.21 0.65
N LEU A 89 13.88 2.34 0.51
CA LEU A 89 12.44 2.41 0.41
C LEU A 89 12.02 2.88 -0.98
N ALA A 90 10.89 2.33 -1.45
CA ALA A 90 10.19 2.84 -2.61
C ALA A 90 8.71 3.01 -2.28
N ASP A 91 8.05 3.97 -2.92
CA ASP A 91 6.58 4.11 -2.88
C ASP A 91 6.05 3.89 -4.29
N VAL A 92 5.29 2.82 -4.47
CA VAL A 92 4.75 2.41 -5.78
C VAL A 92 3.39 3.04 -6.10
N GLY A 93 2.97 4.00 -5.30
CA GLY A 93 1.71 4.70 -5.54
C GLY A 93 0.50 4.02 -4.90
N THR A 94 -0.66 4.24 -5.50
CA THR A 94 -1.95 3.84 -4.94
C THR A 94 -2.68 2.92 -5.89
N ILE A 95 -3.26 1.84 -5.38
CA ILE A 95 -4.12 0.93 -6.17
C ILE A 95 -5.28 1.73 -6.78
N LEU A 96 -5.47 1.57 -8.08
CA LEU A 96 -6.64 2.10 -8.78
C LEU A 96 -7.91 1.42 -8.27
N PRO A 97 -8.97 2.17 -7.93
CA PRO A 97 -10.22 1.58 -7.52
C PRO A 97 -10.85 0.81 -8.68
N GLY A 98 -11.20 -0.44 -8.45
CA GLY A 98 -11.95 -1.25 -9.40
C GLY A 98 -13.42 -0.86 -9.47
N ALA A 99 -14.13 -1.39 -10.47
CA ALA A 99 -15.58 -1.17 -10.63
C ALA A 99 -16.35 -1.67 -9.40
N SER A 100 -15.90 -2.76 -8.80
CA SER A 100 -16.42 -3.29 -7.54
C SER A 100 -15.33 -3.34 -6.47
N LEU A 101 -15.73 -3.51 -5.20
CA LEU A 101 -14.83 -3.75 -4.09
C LEU A 101 -13.91 -4.96 -4.33
N ASN A 102 -14.49 -6.03 -4.89
CA ASN A 102 -13.73 -7.24 -5.20
C ASN A 102 -12.68 -7.02 -6.28
N ASP A 103 -12.92 -6.14 -7.24
CA ASP A 103 -11.95 -5.81 -8.28
C ASP A 103 -10.75 -5.08 -7.67
N THR A 104 -10.99 -4.15 -6.73
CA THR A 104 -9.91 -3.47 -5.99
C THR A 104 -9.09 -4.48 -5.17
N TYR A 105 -9.75 -5.42 -4.50
CA TYR A 105 -9.05 -6.47 -3.74
C TYR A 105 -8.24 -7.39 -4.63
N ALA A 106 -8.77 -7.75 -5.80
CA ALA A 106 -8.04 -8.57 -6.77
C ALA A 106 -6.78 -7.84 -7.27
N ALA A 107 -6.89 -6.54 -7.59
CA ALA A 107 -5.76 -5.71 -7.98
C ALA A 107 -4.72 -5.60 -6.85
N ALA A 108 -5.14 -5.26 -5.63
CA ALA A 108 -4.26 -5.17 -4.48
C ALA A 108 -3.55 -6.51 -4.20
N LYS A 109 -4.30 -7.63 -4.19
CA LYS A 109 -3.73 -8.97 -4.05
C LYS A 109 -2.67 -9.26 -5.10
N THR A 110 -2.93 -8.92 -6.37
CA THR A 110 -2.00 -9.18 -7.49
C THR A 110 -0.70 -8.39 -7.30
N VAL A 111 -0.79 -7.10 -7.00
CA VAL A 111 0.38 -6.24 -6.77
C VAL A 111 1.17 -6.73 -5.55
N ILE A 112 0.51 -7.01 -4.43
CA ILE A 112 1.17 -7.50 -3.22
C ILE A 112 1.86 -8.84 -3.47
N ALA A 113 1.21 -9.78 -4.18
CA ALA A 113 1.79 -11.07 -4.50
C ALA A 113 3.07 -10.93 -5.33
N GLU A 114 3.07 -10.04 -6.31
CA GLU A 114 4.26 -9.77 -7.14
C GLU A 114 5.41 -9.18 -6.31
N LEU A 115 5.12 -8.21 -5.43
CA LEU A 115 6.12 -7.62 -4.53
C LEU A 115 6.70 -8.67 -3.57
N ILE A 116 5.87 -9.57 -3.04
CA ILE A 116 6.31 -10.70 -2.20
C ILE A 116 7.19 -11.66 -3.00
N ALA A 117 6.84 -11.97 -4.26
CA ALA A 117 7.66 -12.81 -5.14
C ALA A 117 9.06 -12.23 -5.35
N GLN A 118 9.16 -10.90 -5.41
CA GLN A 118 10.41 -10.15 -5.48
C GLN A 118 11.09 -9.97 -4.11
N LYS A 119 10.59 -10.65 -3.06
CA LYS A 119 11.12 -10.61 -1.68
C LYS A 119 11.09 -9.22 -1.03
N LYS A 120 10.15 -8.38 -1.41
CA LYS A 120 9.95 -7.07 -0.80
C LYS A 120 9.14 -7.17 0.48
N THR A 121 9.48 -6.33 1.47
CA THR A 121 8.61 -6.08 2.62
C THR A 121 7.57 -5.04 2.20
N VAL A 122 6.30 -5.40 2.21
CA VAL A 122 5.22 -4.51 1.75
C VAL A 122 4.55 -3.86 2.96
N ILE A 123 4.51 -2.53 2.96
CA ILE A 123 3.74 -1.73 3.92
C ILE A 123 2.54 -1.14 3.19
N ILE A 124 1.34 -1.47 3.67
CA ILE A 124 0.10 -0.96 3.10
C ILE A 124 -0.35 0.28 3.87
N LEU A 125 -0.63 1.35 3.14
CA LEU A 125 -1.12 2.61 3.68
C LEU A 125 -2.60 2.78 3.39
N GLY A 126 -3.39 2.97 4.45
CA GLY A 126 -4.82 3.30 4.36
C GLY A 126 -5.72 2.15 3.93
N GLY A 127 -6.93 2.55 3.54
CA GLY A 127 -8.02 1.63 3.26
C GLY A 127 -8.77 1.17 4.50
N SER A 128 -9.93 0.56 4.29
CA SER A 128 -10.69 -0.08 5.35
C SER A 128 -9.99 -1.37 5.84
N HIS A 129 -10.27 -1.82 7.07
CA HIS A 129 -9.63 -2.99 7.69
C HIS A 129 -9.68 -4.27 6.84
N ASP A 130 -10.68 -4.41 6.00
CA ASP A 130 -10.89 -5.55 5.12
C ASP A 130 -9.87 -5.62 3.95
N VAL A 131 -9.09 -4.55 3.69
CA VAL A 131 -7.93 -4.61 2.78
C VAL A 131 -6.91 -5.66 3.24
N THR A 132 -6.85 -5.97 4.53
CA THR A 132 -6.04 -7.07 5.08
C THR A 132 -6.34 -8.41 4.41
N LEU A 133 -7.55 -8.62 3.88
CA LEU A 133 -7.91 -9.83 3.12
C LEU A 133 -7.14 -9.95 1.82
N ALA A 134 -6.94 -8.83 1.12
CA ALA A 134 -6.13 -8.83 -0.10
C ALA A 134 -4.68 -9.20 0.22
N GLN A 135 -4.14 -8.63 1.30
CA GLN A 135 -2.79 -8.94 1.78
C GLN A 135 -2.67 -10.42 2.18
N TYR A 136 -3.58 -10.93 3.00
CA TYR A 136 -3.61 -12.34 3.38
C TYR A 136 -3.69 -13.26 2.16
N GLY A 137 -4.58 -12.93 1.20
CA GLY A 137 -4.75 -13.68 -0.03
C GLY A 137 -3.48 -13.71 -0.91
N ALA A 138 -2.65 -12.67 -0.87
CA ALA A 138 -1.37 -12.65 -1.57
C ALA A 138 -0.36 -13.65 -0.99
N TYR A 139 -0.25 -13.74 0.34
CA TYR A 139 0.61 -14.73 1.00
C TYR A 139 0.12 -16.16 0.76
N VAL A 140 -1.20 -16.41 0.84
CA VAL A 140 -1.79 -17.71 0.53
C VAL A 140 -1.48 -18.13 -0.91
N HIS A 141 -1.47 -17.18 -1.85
CA HIS A 141 -1.11 -17.44 -3.25
C HIS A 141 0.29 -18.06 -3.39
N HIS A 142 1.22 -17.70 -2.52
CA HIS A 142 2.57 -18.23 -2.48
C HIS A 142 2.73 -19.48 -1.61
N ASN A 143 1.63 -20.09 -1.12
CA ASN A 143 1.63 -21.24 -0.22
C ASN A 143 2.49 -21.02 1.04
N GLN A 144 2.58 -19.78 1.51
CA GLN A 144 3.33 -19.46 2.72
C GLN A 144 2.50 -19.74 3.97
N VAL A 145 3.16 -20.24 5.01
CA VAL A 145 2.57 -20.31 6.34
C VAL A 145 2.58 -18.88 6.92
N ILE A 146 1.43 -18.38 7.33
CA ILE A 146 1.25 -17.02 7.77
C ILE A 146 1.01 -17.00 9.27
N GLU A 147 1.82 -16.24 9.99
CA GLU A 147 1.53 -15.80 11.34
C GLU A 147 1.07 -14.34 11.27
N ALA A 148 -0.10 -14.05 11.83
CA ALA A 148 -0.66 -12.71 11.84
C ALA A 148 -0.75 -12.18 13.26
N SER A 149 -0.32 -10.94 13.46
CA SER A 149 -0.51 -10.19 14.70
C SER A 149 -1.39 -8.98 14.42
N CYS A 150 -2.35 -8.71 15.28
CA CYS A 150 -3.22 -7.55 15.16
C CYS A 150 -3.02 -6.63 16.37
N ILE A 151 -2.78 -5.35 16.08
CA ILE A 151 -2.74 -4.29 17.10
C ILE A 151 -3.87 -3.33 16.75
N ASP A 152 -5.03 -3.54 17.38
CA ASP A 152 -6.23 -2.78 17.13
C ASP A 152 -7.03 -2.63 18.43
N SER A 153 -7.91 -1.64 18.48
CA SER A 153 -8.90 -1.49 19.56
C SER A 153 -10.06 -2.50 19.45
N PHE A 154 -10.26 -3.11 18.28
CA PHE A 154 -11.30 -4.09 18.01
C PHE A 154 -10.73 -5.30 17.27
N ILE A 155 -11.20 -6.49 17.63
CA ILE A 155 -10.92 -7.72 16.88
C ILE A 155 -12.11 -7.99 15.96
N ASN A 156 -11.90 -7.84 14.66
CA ASN A 156 -12.89 -8.18 13.65
C ASN A 156 -12.78 -9.67 13.28
N LEU A 157 -13.63 -10.49 13.90
CA LEU A 157 -13.77 -11.90 13.56
C LEU A 157 -14.93 -12.07 12.56
N GLY A 158 -14.63 -12.02 11.28
CA GLY A 158 -15.61 -12.26 10.23
C GLY A 158 -15.87 -13.75 9.98
N THR A 159 -17.10 -14.09 9.64
CA THR A 159 -17.51 -15.45 9.26
C THR A 159 -17.40 -15.68 7.76
N GLY A 160 -16.24 -15.51 7.17
CA GLY A 160 -15.89 -15.99 5.81
C GLY A 160 -16.53 -15.30 4.61
N THR A 161 -17.59 -14.53 4.73
CA THR A 161 -18.21 -13.76 3.64
C THR A 161 -18.23 -12.25 3.86
N SER A 162 -18.05 -11.80 5.09
CA SER A 162 -17.70 -10.43 5.43
C SER A 162 -16.90 -10.46 6.72
N LEU A 163 -15.80 -9.70 6.79
CA LEU A 163 -15.03 -9.52 8.02
C LEU A 163 -15.70 -8.54 9.00
N ARG A 164 -16.98 -8.28 8.83
CA ARG A 164 -17.72 -7.45 9.78
C ARG A 164 -18.22 -8.30 10.94
N SER A 165 -17.77 -7.96 12.15
CA SER A 165 -18.57 -8.25 13.32
C SER A 165 -19.80 -7.32 13.23
N GLU A 166 -20.97 -7.88 12.97
CA GLU A 166 -22.21 -7.16 13.28
C GLU A 166 -22.30 -7.05 14.81
N ASN A 167 -22.25 -5.83 15.32
CA ASN A 167 -22.70 -5.51 16.66
C ASN A 167 -24.21 -5.29 16.63
#